data_bc950a9f707a592685532ae0d4200a18
#
_entry.id   bc950a9f707a592685532ae0d4200a18
#
_cell.length_a   1.000
_cell.length_b   1.000
_cell.length_c   1.000
_cell.angle_alpha   90.00
_cell.angle_beta   90.00
_cell.angle_gamma   90.00
#
_symmetry.space_group_name_H-M   'P 1'
#
loop_
_entity.id
_entity.type
_entity.pdbx_description
1 polymer ?
#
loop_
_entity_poly.entity_id
_entity_poly.type
_entity_poly.pdbx_seq_one_letter_code
_entity_poly.pdbx_strand_id
1 'polypeptide(L)'
;VPKCPKSGHRNTRDECSVVSEASGGAPRLERVRCGPEGADLVVRQRQVWLRSLSGLEPIDVIFRRLEDDRVDPMEVNAQGSAGVPGLLLAARSRGVGLANAHGSGVLEDPALGEHWDAAGAWLTGRASDYQQVWPLPFMPAADRSEREWTTWPSYDGTGLVDRAITLRLHLVASDKGIDVLQGGSARVLLPGDDPIRPTAATAKDVWVVGGTVAPPSLRRRDPLPQVDLIESVPTRAAEALFWGGRAMERAEILARSMEVVLDRTSGLVAAEVAEPWVEHGLDMLAAVAGVPLRSGDPGRAGATFASGVEALAKQLGSFLAEASSVREFFSTTAGRMLARLAASRAQLRWMVTEDGSPGPSVVDIARIDGRALETILVDLASLSGLWNESLVRGPAWRFGEIGRRLERAFGVIDGVSGAFGLYRGEPLSAMSWTAGDADDHRIDFQRQRVIELILATNESLVAYRRRHRSDVEFQTAVHLVVAEVHNPRAAASAIREVRHQAGRLGWERGVEETTGLLSIIEAASFESVESTAVVLTQVFAGCDRFARDVVGSYLAAPVDPRMMGRD
;
A
#
# COMPACT_ATOMS: atom_id res chain seq x y z
N VAL A 1 30.26 -10.61 -19.62
CA VAL A 1 29.56 -9.67 -18.74
C VAL A 1 29.06 -10.47 -17.55
N PRO A 2 29.62 -10.30 -16.35
CA PRO A 2 29.13 -11.04 -15.17
C PRO A 2 27.84 -10.40 -14.63
N LYS A 3 26.88 -11.24 -14.30
CA LYS A 3 25.61 -10.86 -13.66
C LYS A 3 25.87 -10.32 -12.26
N CYS A 4 25.43 -9.09 -12.02
CA CYS A 4 25.43 -8.47 -10.70
C CYS A 4 24.44 -9.21 -9.76
N PRO A 5 24.82 -9.55 -8.53
CA PRO A 5 23.89 -10.19 -7.58
C PRO A 5 22.86 -9.17 -7.08
N LYS A 6 21.61 -9.60 -7.04
CA LYS A 6 20.48 -8.84 -6.47
C LYS A 6 20.70 -8.73 -4.95
N SER A 7 21.21 -7.59 -4.47
CA SER A 7 21.17 -7.26 -3.05
C SER A 7 19.94 -6.42 -2.75
N GLY A 8 19.11 -6.90 -1.84
CA GLY A 8 17.95 -6.20 -1.31
C GLY A 8 18.33 -4.95 -0.50
N HIS A 9 17.37 -4.05 -0.38
CA HIS A 9 17.34 -2.76 0.30
C HIS A 9 17.91 -1.58 -0.47
N ARG A 10 17.19 -1.16 -1.52
CA ARG A 10 17.28 0.22 -2.00
C ARG A 10 16.22 1.05 -1.27
N ASN A 11 16.67 1.76 -0.25
CA ASN A 11 15.89 2.79 0.44
C ASN A 11 16.24 4.16 -0.18
N THR A 12 16.01 4.32 -1.48
CA THR A 12 16.14 5.61 -2.16
C THR A 12 14.77 5.97 -2.73
N ARG A 13 14.15 6.97 -2.12
CA ARG A 13 12.94 7.59 -2.64
C ARG A 13 13.27 8.24 -3.98
N ASP A 14 12.70 7.75 -5.06
CA ASP A 14 12.68 8.42 -6.37
C ASP A 14 11.60 9.53 -6.30
N GLU A 15 11.78 10.51 -5.41
CA GLU A 15 10.85 11.62 -5.19
C GLU A 15 11.25 12.82 -6.07
N CYS A 16 10.33 13.29 -6.91
CA CYS A 16 10.39 14.61 -7.52
C CYS A 16 9.59 15.59 -6.66
N SER A 17 10.18 16.72 -6.29
CA SER A 17 9.43 17.86 -5.75
C SER A 17 9.08 18.80 -6.89
N VAL A 18 7.83 19.20 -6.98
CA VAL A 18 7.30 19.96 -8.10
C VAL A 18 6.85 21.35 -7.63
N VAL A 19 7.12 22.37 -8.42
CA VAL A 19 6.78 23.76 -8.15
C VAL A 19 5.97 24.32 -9.32
N SER A 20 4.82 24.95 -9.07
CA SER A 20 4.04 25.66 -10.08
C SER A 20 3.88 27.14 -9.73
N GLU A 21 3.86 28.01 -10.74
CA GLU A 21 3.56 29.44 -10.60
C GLU A 21 2.08 29.72 -10.91
N ALA A 22 1.46 30.66 -10.15
CA ALA A 22 0.17 31.21 -10.54
C ALA A 22 0.36 32.38 -11.51
N SER A 23 -0.49 32.48 -12.50
CA SER A 23 -0.45 33.43 -13.58
C SER A 23 -0.48 34.90 -13.12
N GLY A 24 0.61 35.66 -13.40
CA GLY A 24 0.59 37.11 -13.45
C GLY A 24 1.29 37.85 -12.31
N GLY A 25 2.60 37.84 -12.27
CA GLY A 25 3.44 38.65 -11.39
C GLY A 25 4.81 38.03 -11.18
N ALA A 26 5.78 38.75 -10.62
CA ALA A 26 7.13 38.22 -10.35
C ALA A 26 7.07 36.81 -9.71
N PRO A 27 8.00 35.89 -10.07
CA PRO A 27 7.91 34.47 -9.68
C PRO A 27 7.85 34.32 -8.15
N ARG A 28 6.67 34.13 -7.63
CA ARG A 28 6.44 33.65 -6.27
C ARG A 28 6.19 32.15 -6.35
N LEU A 29 7.02 31.40 -5.68
CA LEU A 29 6.81 29.96 -5.44
C LEU A 29 5.48 29.75 -4.70
N GLU A 30 4.38 29.70 -5.41
CA GLU A 30 3.04 29.65 -4.79
C GLU A 30 2.63 28.25 -4.36
N ARG A 31 3.18 27.20 -4.98
CA ARG A 31 2.85 25.83 -4.60
C ARG A 31 4.08 24.94 -4.71
N VAL A 32 4.61 24.50 -3.57
CA VAL A 32 5.59 23.41 -3.50
C VAL A 32 4.83 22.12 -3.15
N ARG A 33 4.89 21.14 -4.03
CA ARG A 33 4.32 19.80 -3.76
C ARG A 33 5.45 18.84 -3.50
N CYS A 34 5.39 18.15 -2.37
CA CYS A 34 6.34 17.11 -2.01
C CYS A 34 5.71 15.75 -2.32
N GLY A 35 6.45 14.90 -3.05
CA GLY A 35 6.13 13.49 -3.20
C GLY A 35 5.52 13.01 -4.52
N PRO A 36 5.32 13.83 -5.61
CA PRO A 36 4.93 13.23 -6.88
C PRO A 36 6.06 12.35 -7.42
N GLU A 37 5.70 11.18 -7.91
CA GLU A 37 6.60 10.28 -8.64
C GLU A 37 6.55 10.58 -10.14
N GLY A 38 7.52 10.06 -10.91
CA GLY A 38 7.50 10.22 -12.36
C GLY A 38 6.19 9.74 -13.01
N ALA A 39 5.56 8.73 -12.43
CA ALA A 39 4.26 8.22 -12.87
C ALA A 39 3.09 9.20 -12.68
N ASP A 40 3.21 10.18 -11.79
CA ASP A 40 2.19 11.22 -11.59
C ASP A 40 2.28 12.34 -12.63
N LEU A 41 3.38 12.38 -13.39
CA LEU A 41 3.65 13.42 -14.38
C LEU A 41 3.38 12.93 -15.80
N VAL A 42 2.95 13.86 -16.66
CA VAL A 42 2.75 13.60 -18.08
C VAL A 42 3.21 14.80 -18.90
N VAL A 43 3.88 14.53 -20.02
CA VAL A 43 4.28 15.55 -20.97
C VAL A 43 3.22 15.67 -22.06
N ARG A 44 2.65 16.88 -22.23
CA ARG A 44 1.71 17.22 -23.32
C ARG A 44 2.08 18.56 -23.92
N GLN A 45 2.15 18.62 -25.23
CA GLN A 45 2.49 19.85 -25.97
C GLN A 45 3.80 20.49 -25.49
N ARG A 46 4.80 19.67 -25.15
CA ARG A 46 6.10 20.08 -24.61
C ARG A 46 6.05 20.77 -23.24
N GLN A 47 4.97 20.61 -22.50
CA GLN A 47 4.79 21.08 -21.15
C GLN A 47 4.58 19.88 -20.21
N VAL A 48 5.00 20.00 -18.96
CA VAL A 48 4.79 18.95 -17.94
C VAL A 48 3.54 19.27 -17.14
N TRP A 49 2.74 18.26 -16.89
CA TRP A 49 1.49 18.31 -16.14
C TRP A 49 1.48 17.27 -15.04
N LEU A 50 0.99 17.64 -13.86
CA LEU A 50 0.67 16.70 -12.79
C LEU A 50 -0.73 16.16 -13.00
N ARG A 51 -0.89 14.84 -12.95
CA ARG A 51 -2.21 14.17 -12.92
C ARG A 51 -2.74 14.19 -11.49
N SER A 52 -3.77 14.98 -11.24
CA SER A 52 -4.47 15.04 -9.96
C SER A 52 -5.93 14.64 -10.12
N LEU A 53 -6.63 14.45 -9.02
CA LEU A 53 -8.09 14.19 -9.02
C LEU A 53 -8.89 15.36 -9.62
N SER A 54 -8.33 16.57 -9.59
CA SER A 54 -8.92 17.77 -10.20
C SER A 54 -8.64 17.88 -11.71
N GLY A 55 -7.83 16.98 -12.28
CA GLY A 55 -7.41 16.98 -13.67
C GLY A 55 -5.92 17.22 -13.86
N LEU A 56 -5.55 17.84 -14.99
CA LEU A 56 -4.15 18.14 -15.31
C LEU A 56 -3.76 19.53 -14.80
N GLU A 57 -2.72 19.58 -13.99
CA GLU A 57 -2.18 20.83 -13.44
C GLU A 57 -0.79 21.10 -14.02
N PRO A 58 -0.52 22.32 -14.56
CA PRO A 58 0.77 22.62 -15.17
C PRO A 58 1.88 22.68 -14.12
N ILE A 59 3.09 22.25 -14.54
CA ILE A 59 4.28 22.23 -13.72
C ILE A 59 5.36 23.06 -14.38
N ASP A 60 5.89 24.05 -13.65
CA ASP A 60 6.90 24.97 -14.14
C ASP A 60 8.32 24.54 -13.80
N VAL A 61 8.53 23.93 -12.61
CA VAL A 61 9.85 23.49 -12.15
C VAL A 61 9.76 22.15 -11.43
N ILE A 62 10.69 21.28 -11.74
CA ILE A 62 10.88 19.98 -11.06
C ILE A 62 12.21 20.02 -10.31
N PHE A 63 12.18 19.85 -8.99
CA PHE A 63 13.36 19.53 -8.20
C PHE A 63 13.61 18.02 -8.28
N ARG A 64 14.59 17.64 -9.07
CA ARG A 64 14.89 16.27 -9.44
C ARG A 64 15.78 15.59 -8.40
N ARG A 65 15.41 14.39 -7.98
CA ARG A 65 16.25 13.49 -7.16
C ARG A 65 16.57 12.17 -7.86
N LEU A 66 16.16 12.04 -9.11
CA LEU A 66 16.39 10.89 -9.95
C LEU A 66 17.73 11.03 -10.69
N GLU A 67 18.46 9.93 -10.84
CA GLU A 67 19.71 9.87 -11.59
C GLU A 67 19.49 10.20 -13.08
N ASP A 68 20.53 10.74 -13.75
CA ASP A 68 20.43 11.21 -15.13
C ASP A 68 20.00 10.12 -16.13
N ASP A 69 20.45 8.90 -15.94
CA ASP A 69 20.11 7.74 -16.79
C ASP A 69 18.67 7.23 -16.64
N ARG A 70 17.93 7.76 -15.65
CA ARG A 70 16.56 7.34 -15.34
C ARG A 70 15.51 8.42 -15.56
N VAL A 71 15.93 9.61 -15.97
CA VAL A 71 15.09 10.81 -16.05
C VAL A 71 14.01 10.70 -17.12
N ASP A 72 14.35 10.16 -18.28
CA ASP A 72 13.45 10.04 -19.44
C ASP A 72 13.63 8.68 -20.11
N PRO A 73 12.69 7.75 -19.97
CA PRO A 73 12.81 6.42 -20.55
C PRO A 73 12.78 6.42 -22.08
N MET A 74 12.34 7.49 -22.73
CA MET A 74 12.34 7.58 -24.19
C MET A 74 13.69 7.99 -24.78
N GLU A 75 14.51 8.72 -24.01
CA GLU A 75 15.77 9.28 -24.54
C GLU A 75 17.02 8.67 -23.93
N VAL A 76 16.96 8.22 -22.67
CA VAL A 76 18.15 7.79 -21.93
C VAL A 76 18.17 6.30 -21.65
N ASN A 77 17.12 5.74 -21.05
CA ASN A 77 17.07 4.32 -20.70
C ASN A 77 15.63 3.79 -20.73
N ALA A 78 15.31 3.04 -21.76
CA ALA A 78 13.98 2.45 -21.95
C ALA A 78 13.52 1.47 -20.85
N GLN A 79 14.44 1.01 -19.99
CA GLN A 79 14.11 0.13 -18.84
C GLN A 79 13.86 0.92 -17.54
N GLY A 80 14.01 2.23 -17.55
CA GLY A 80 13.79 3.10 -16.40
C GLY A 80 12.30 3.41 -16.19
N SER A 81 11.62 2.70 -15.29
CA SER A 81 10.20 2.93 -14.98
C SER A 81 9.92 4.18 -14.14
N ALA A 82 10.93 4.81 -13.57
CA ALA A 82 10.78 5.92 -12.62
C ALA A 82 10.80 7.31 -13.28
N GLY A 83 11.23 7.42 -14.54
CA GLY A 83 11.32 8.67 -15.28
C GLY A 83 10.00 9.09 -15.92
N VAL A 84 10.00 10.30 -16.50
CA VAL A 84 8.84 10.87 -17.19
C VAL A 84 9.09 10.85 -18.70
N PRO A 85 8.33 10.08 -19.50
CA PRO A 85 8.51 10.02 -20.94
C PRO A 85 8.36 11.40 -21.57
N GLY A 86 9.38 11.85 -22.34
CA GLY A 86 9.39 13.15 -23.00
C GLY A 86 9.80 14.34 -22.12
N LEU A 87 10.26 14.09 -20.88
CA LEU A 87 10.67 15.16 -19.96
C LEU A 87 11.83 15.99 -20.52
N LEU A 88 12.82 15.33 -21.13
CA LEU A 88 13.97 16.04 -21.70
C LEU A 88 13.57 16.89 -22.92
N LEU A 89 12.60 16.46 -23.71
CA LEU A 89 12.04 17.26 -24.78
C LEU A 89 11.30 18.50 -24.22
N ALA A 90 10.53 18.35 -23.16
CA ALA A 90 9.84 19.46 -22.49
C ALA A 90 10.86 20.45 -21.91
N ALA A 91 11.91 19.98 -21.23
CA ALA A 91 12.96 20.82 -20.67
C ALA A 91 13.73 21.59 -21.75
N ARG A 92 14.14 20.95 -22.85
CA ARG A 92 14.79 21.60 -23.99
C ARG A 92 13.88 22.64 -24.67
N SER A 93 12.60 22.44 -24.64
CA SER A 93 11.60 23.37 -25.18
C SER A 93 11.23 24.50 -24.21
N ARG A 94 11.87 24.56 -23.04
CA ARG A 94 11.57 25.50 -21.94
C ARG A 94 10.14 25.39 -21.39
N GLY A 95 9.53 24.21 -21.54
CA GLY A 95 8.22 23.88 -20.97
C GLY A 95 8.28 23.46 -19.50
N VAL A 96 9.48 23.26 -18.95
CA VAL A 96 9.72 22.96 -17.54
C VAL A 96 11.16 23.27 -17.18
N GLY A 97 11.40 23.81 -15.97
CA GLY A 97 12.73 23.95 -15.38
C GLY A 97 13.13 22.67 -14.63
N LEU A 98 14.40 22.26 -14.73
CA LEU A 98 14.94 21.16 -13.97
C LEU A 98 16.00 21.64 -12.98
N ALA A 99 15.82 21.40 -11.72
CA ALA A 99 16.81 21.60 -10.67
C ALA A 99 17.12 20.24 -10.01
N ASN A 100 18.33 19.69 -10.07
CA ASN A 100 19.48 20.09 -10.87
C ASN A 100 19.29 19.74 -12.36
N ALA A 101 20.02 20.45 -13.21
CA ALA A 101 19.94 20.23 -14.66
C ALA A 101 20.33 18.78 -15.03
N HIS A 102 19.75 18.29 -16.14
CA HIS A 102 20.19 17.02 -16.72
C HIS A 102 21.63 17.11 -17.22
N GLY A 103 22.40 16.07 -17.00
CA GLY A 103 23.83 16.02 -17.33
C GLY A 103 24.74 16.43 -16.15
N SER A 104 24.19 16.97 -15.04
CA SER A 104 25.00 17.30 -13.86
C SER A 104 25.67 16.09 -13.23
N GLY A 105 25.15 14.90 -13.44
CA GLY A 105 25.72 13.62 -12.97
C GLY A 105 27.06 13.30 -13.60
N VAL A 106 27.43 13.91 -14.75
CA VAL A 106 28.75 13.74 -15.35
C VAL A 106 29.88 14.21 -14.40
N LEU A 107 29.56 15.17 -13.51
CA LEU A 107 30.52 15.64 -12.51
C LEU A 107 30.85 14.59 -11.44
N GLU A 108 30.09 13.50 -11.38
CA GLU A 108 30.35 12.36 -10.48
C GLU A 108 31.17 11.24 -11.15
N ASP A 109 31.56 11.42 -12.43
CA ASP A 109 32.38 10.45 -13.13
C ASP A 109 33.81 10.44 -12.57
N PRO A 110 34.33 9.30 -12.07
CA PRO A 110 35.70 9.19 -11.57
C PRO A 110 36.77 9.64 -12.58
N ALA A 111 36.50 9.49 -13.89
CA ALA A 111 37.43 9.93 -14.94
C ALA A 111 37.68 11.44 -14.94
N LEU A 112 36.76 12.25 -14.40
CA LEU A 112 36.99 13.69 -14.24
C LEU A 112 37.91 14.03 -13.07
N GLY A 113 38.19 13.10 -12.17
CA GLY A 113 39.03 13.31 -11.00
C GLY A 113 40.42 13.82 -11.36
N GLU A 114 41.01 13.27 -12.42
CA GLU A 114 42.34 13.68 -12.92
C GLU A 114 42.36 15.11 -13.49
N HIS A 115 41.22 15.63 -13.91
CA HIS A 115 41.12 16.95 -14.57
C HIS A 115 40.52 18.02 -13.65
N TRP A 116 40.14 17.67 -12.43
CA TRP A 116 39.37 18.56 -11.54
C TRP A 116 40.12 19.82 -11.14
N ASP A 117 41.42 19.67 -10.79
CA ASP A 117 42.26 20.80 -10.42
C ASP A 117 42.48 21.77 -11.58
N ALA A 118 42.72 21.22 -12.78
CA ALA A 118 42.89 22.02 -14.00
C ALA A 118 41.57 22.75 -14.37
N ALA A 119 40.43 22.06 -14.28
CA ALA A 119 39.12 22.64 -14.54
C ALA A 119 38.76 23.72 -13.50
N GLY A 120 39.04 23.45 -12.23
CA GLY A 120 38.83 24.39 -11.13
C GLY A 120 39.69 25.65 -11.29
N ALA A 121 40.96 25.49 -11.61
CA ALA A 121 41.88 26.61 -11.87
C ALA A 121 41.42 27.45 -13.08
N TRP A 122 40.96 26.81 -14.15
CA TRP A 122 40.44 27.46 -15.32
C TRP A 122 39.16 28.27 -15.04
N LEU A 123 38.21 27.68 -14.29
CA LEU A 123 36.94 28.31 -13.95
C LEU A 123 37.07 29.48 -12.96
N THR A 124 37.99 29.36 -11.99
CA THR A 124 38.10 30.34 -10.89
C THR A 124 39.25 31.34 -11.10
N GLY A 125 40.13 31.07 -12.07
CA GLY A 125 41.34 31.86 -12.28
C GLY A 125 42.40 31.71 -11.17
N ARG A 126 42.23 30.71 -10.28
CA ARG A 126 43.14 30.42 -9.15
C ARG A 126 43.53 28.95 -9.14
N ALA A 127 44.80 28.69 -8.84
CA ALA A 127 45.20 27.29 -8.54
C ALA A 127 44.43 26.79 -7.33
N SER A 128 43.84 25.63 -7.45
CA SER A 128 43.08 25.03 -6.34
C SER A 128 44.01 24.47 -5.29
N ASP A 129 43.81 24.82 -4.05
CA ASP A 129 44.57 24.30 -2.89
C ASP A 129 43.82 23.09 -2.26
N TYR A 130 43.31 22.22 -3.14
CA TYR A 130 42.54 21.04 -2.71
C TYR A 130 43.35 19.84 -2.28
N GLN A 131 44.65 20.02 -2.02
CA GLN A 131 45.57 18.91 -1.74
C GLN A 131 45.21 18.00 -0.53
N GLN A 132 44.21 18.39 0.26
CA GLN A 132 43.81 17.64 1.46
C GLN A 132 42.39 17.08 1.48
N VAL A 133 41.51 17.46 0.57
CA VAL A 133 40.10 17.00 0.58
C VAL A 133 39.68 16.64 -0.84
N TRP A 134 39.62 15.34 -1.13
CA TRP A 134 39.03 14.86 -2.37
C TRP A 134 37.55 14.67 -2.21
N PRO A 135 36.72 15.23 -3.09
CA PRO A 135 35.32 14.85 -3.18
C PRO A 135 35.22 13.35 -3.52
N LEU A 136 34.64 12.55 -2.64
CA LEU A 136 34.61 11.10 -2.77
C LEU A 136 34.09 10.56 -4.12
N PRO A 137 33.06 11.18 -4.78
CA PRO A 137 32.60 10.70 -6.07
C PRO A 137 33.66 10.67 -7.15
N PHE A 138 34.65 11.57 -7.07
CA PHE A 138 35.70 11.74 -8.10
C PHE A 138 36.95 10.91 -7.87
N MET A 139 37.01 10.14 -6.80
CA MET A 139 38.15 9.31 -6.51
C MET A 139 38.02 7.95 -7.21
N PRO A 140 39.02 7.48 -7.99
CA PRO A 140 39.03 6.15 -8.57
C PRO A 140 38.81 5.06 -7.51
N ALA A 141 38.08 4.00 -7.87
CA ALA A 141 37.73 2.94 -6.91
C ALA A 141 38.95 2.24 -6.32
N ALA A 142 40.03 2.07 -7.11
CA ALA A 142 41.30 1.51 -6.66
C ALA A 142 41.95 2.37 -5.56
N ASP A 143 42.00 3.68 -5.76
CA ASP A 143 42.60 4.60 -4.80
C ASP A 143 41.80 4.70 -3.50
N ARG A 144 40.48 4.42 -3.55
CA ARG A 144 39.62 4.42 -2.36
C ARG A 144 39.92 3.26 -1.41
N SER A 145 40.26 2.09 -1.94
CA SER A 145 40.54 0.91 -1.13
C SER A 145 41.97 0.91 -0.52
N GLU A 146 42.92 1.61 -1.16
CA GLU A 146 44.33 1.64 -0.75
C GLU A 146 44.68 2.86 0.12
N ARG A 147 43.79 3.85 0.22
CA ARG A 147 44.08 5.10 0.93
C ARG A 147 43.91 4.95 2.44
N GLU A 148 44.91 5.45 3.19
CA GLU A 148 44.78 5.70 4.62
C GLU A 148 43.81 6.87 4.85
N TRP A 149 42.62 6.55 5.34
CA TRP A 149 41.61 7.54 5.72
C TRP A 149 41.96 8.19 7.06
N THR A 150 41.74 9.50 7.18
CA THR A 150 41.79 10.16 8.47
C THR A 150 40.74 9.56 9.38
N THR A 151 41.17 9.00 10.50
CA THR A 151 40.29 8.39 11.47
C THR A 151 39.92 9.37 12.58
N TRP A 152 38.75 9.17 13.17
CA TRP A 152 38.21 9.94 14.28
C TRP A 152 37.70 9.01 15.35
N PRO A 153 37.89 9.36 16.65
CA PRO A 153 37.30 8.60 17.74
C PRO A 153 35.80 8.51 17.62
N SER A 154 35.28 7.33 17.51
CA SER A 154 33.85 7.03 17.39
C SER A 154 33.43 6.02 18.43
N TYR A 155 32.30 6.25 19.12
CA TYR A 155 31.78 5.31 20.11
C TYR A 155 31.01 4.20 19.39
N ASP A 156 31.41 2.93 19.63
CA ASP A 156 30.83 1.74 18.98
C ASP A 156 29.81 0.98 19.87
N GLY A 157 29.51 1.51 21.06
CA GLY A 157 28.64 0.87 22.07
C GLY A 157 29.43 0.27 23.22
N THR A 158 30.71 -0.02 23.05
CA THR A 158 31.59 -0.61 24.06
C THR A 158 32.74 0.33 24.47
N GLY A 159 33.19 1.19 23.54
CA GLY A 159 34.28 2.12 23.78
C GLY A 159 34.52 3.07 22.62
N LEU A 160 35.56 3.90 22.74
CA LEU A 160 36.03 4.75 21.65
C LEU A 160 36.97 3.95 20.75
N VAL A 161 36.66 3.91 19.47
CA VAL A 161 37.46 3.28 18.41
C VAL A 161 37.68 4.29 17.28
N ASP A 162 38.88 4.27 16.69
CA ASP A 162 39.18 5.12 15.55
C ASP A 162 38.51 4.58 14.28
N ARG A 163 37.68 5.42 13.65
CA ARG A 163 36.94 5.10 12.43
C ARG A 163 37.13 6.16 11.37
N ALA A 164 37.19 5.74 10.13
CA ALA A 164 37.09 6.65 9.00
C ALA A 164 35.66 7.27 8.95
N ILE A 165 35.59 8.52 8.57
CA ILE A 165 34.30 9.22 8.41
C ILE A 165 34.20 9.86 7.04
N THR A 166 32.99 9.95 6.51
CA THR A 166 32.66 10.77 5.35
C THR A 166 31.73 11.92 5.75
N LEU A 167 31.98 13.10 5.21
CA LEU A 167 31.18 14.29 5.47
C LEU A 167 30.25 14.58 4.29
N ARG A 168 29.00 14.91 4.57
CA ARG A 168 28.06 15.46 3.59
C ARG A 168 27.81 16.91 3.92
N LEU A 169 28.22 17.79 2.99
CA LEU A 169 27.99 19.21 3.04
C LEU A 169 26.89 19.58 2.04
N HIS A 170 26.14 20.63 2.34
CA HIS A 170 25.08 21.12 1.47
C HIS A 170 25.42 22.55 1.02
N LEU A 171 25.36 22.75 -0.29
CA LEU A 171 25.64 24.03 -0.93
C LEU A 171 24.45 24.41 -1.80
N VAL A 172 24.12 25.68 -1.82
CA VAL A 172 23.06 26.25 -2.66
C VAL A 172 23.63 27.42 -3.44
N ALA A 173 23.52 27.38 -4.77
CA ALA A 173 23.85 28.50 -5.61
C ALA A 173 22.68 29.51 -5.65
N SER A 174 22.98 30.76 -5.48
CA SER A 174 22.06 31.89 -5.58
C SER A 174 22.63 33.00 -6.49
N ASP A 175 21.85 34.02 -6.76
CA ASP A 175 22.30 35.25 -7.46
C ASP A 175 23.41 36.00 -6.70
N LYS A 176 23.58 35.72 -5.40
CA LYS A 176 24.59 36.33 -4.53
C LYS A 176 25.86 35.50 -4.37
N GLY A 177 25.91 34.32 -4.97
CA GLY A 177 27.01 33.37 -4.86
C GLY A 177 26.59 32.00 -4.37
N ILE A 178 27.47 31.30 -3.68
CA ILE A 178 27.23 29.97 -3.13
C ILE A 178 27.09 30.08 -1.63
N ASP A 179 25.92 29.71 -1.12
CA ASP A 179 25.66 29.57 0.31
C ASP A 179 25.99 28.14 0.76
N VAL A 180 26.79 28.02 1.81
CA VAL A 180 27.15 26.72 2.40
C VAL A 180 26.43 26.58 3.73
N LEU A 181 25.72 25.45 3.91
CA LEU A 181 25.11 25.10 5.17
C LEU A 181 26.22 24.92 6.24
N GLN A 182 26.17 25.71 7.31
CA GLN A 182 27.10 25.57 8.43
C GLN A 182 26.73 24.34 9.26
N GLY A 183 27.46 23.25 9.01
CA GLY A 183 27.19 21.94 9.54
C GLY A 183 26.94 20.93 8.43
N GLY A 184 26.40 19.79 8.79
CA GLY A 184 26.13 18.72 7.86
C GLY A 184 25.90 17.40 8.57
N SER A 185 26.08 16.31 7.84
CA SER A 185 26.04 14.97 8.42
C SER A 185 27.36 14.23 8.13
N ALA A 186 27.83 13.46 9.09
CA ALA A 186 28.93 12.53 8.93
C ALA A 186 28.40 11.09 8.90
N ARG A 187 29.07 10.22 8.16
CA ARG A 187 28.88 8.77 8.24
C ARG A 187 30.15 8.15 8.78
N VAL A 188 30.00 7.35 9.82
CA VAL A 188 31.10 6.55 10.38
C VAL A 188 31.17 5.25 9.58
N LEU A 189 32.32 4.98 8.99
CA LEU A 189 32.55 3.80 8.15
C LEU A 189 32.99 2.61 9.00
N LEU A 190 32.50 1.43 8.67
CA LEU A 190 33.03 0.18 9.20
C LEU A 190 34.29 -0.24 8.41
N PRO A 191 35.17 -1.06 8.99
CA PRO A 191 36.32 -1.59 8.26
C PRO A 191 35.88 -2.31 6.98
N GLY A 192 36.44 -1.91 5.85
CA GLY A 192 36.12 -2.48 4.54
C GLY A 192 34.88 -1.90 3.84
N ASP A 193 34.18 -0.92 4.45
CA ASP A 193 33.11 -0.23 3.78
C ASP A 193 33.59 0.63 2.60
N ASP A 194 32.80 0.62 1.52
CA ASP A 194 32.94 1.63 0.46
C ASP A 194 32.44 2.99 0.99
N PRO A 195 33.28 4.04 1.02
CA PRO A 195 32.91 5.35 1.50
C PRO A 195 31.71 5.99 0.80
N ILE A 196 31.46 5.63 -0.46
CA ILE A 196 30.33 6.13 -1.25
C ILE A 196 29.05 5.34 -0.93
N ARG A 197 29.18 4.02 -0.73
CA ARG A 197 28.06 3.09 -0.52
C ARG A 197 28.29 2.24 0.73
N PRO A 198 28.39 2.84 1.92
CA PRO A 198 28.62 2.07 3.13
C PRO A 198 27.44 1.15 3.41
N THR A 199 27.74 -0.08 3.83
CA THR A 199 26.72 -1.12 4.08
C THR A 199 25.92 -0.88 5.35
N ALA A 200 26.54 -0.32 6.40
CA ALA A 200 25.93 -0.13 7.71
C ALA A 200 26.47 1.12 8.44
N ALA A 201 26.55 2.26 7.76
CA ALA A 201 27.12 3.46 8.34
C ALA A 201 26.19 4.08 9.41
N THR A 202 26.76 4.43 10.57
CA THR A 202 26.08 5.23 11.58
C THR A 202 26.17 6.71 11.20
N ALA A 203 25.02 7.38 11.09
CA ALA A 203 24.97 8.81 10.85
C ALA A 203 25.24 9.59 12.14
N LYS A 204 26.01 10.67 12.04
CA LYS A 204 26.31 11.64 13.13
C LYS A 204 26.08 13.04 12.60
N ASP A 205 25.68 13.95 13.49
CA ASP A 205 25.61 15.37 13.19
C ASP A 205 27.01 16.00 13.21
N VAL A 206 27.25 16.94 12.28
CA VAL A 206 28.50 17.70 12.20
C VAL A 206 28.28 19.09 12.77
N TRP A 207 29.08 19.46 13.76
CA TRP A 207 29.04 20.75 14.42
C TRP A 207 30.31 21.52 14.04
N VAL A 208 30.13 22.75 13.55
CA VAL A 208 31.25 23.66 13.24
C VAL A 208 31.51 24.53 14.48
N VAL A 209 32.67 24.32 15.10
CA VAL A 209 33.07 25.03 16.33
C VAL A 209 33.91 26.24 15.95
N GLY A 210 33.62 27.42 16.54
CA GLY A 210 34.43 28.63 16.40
C GLY A 210 34.08 29.55 15.24
N GLY A 211 33.05 29.24 14.47
CA GLY A 211 32.49 30.18 13.51
C GLY A 211 31.69 31.26 14.24
N THR A 212 31.88 32.52 13.87
CA THR A 212 30.90 33.58 14.20
C THR A 212 29.65 33.31 13.39
N VAL A 213 28.81 32.38 13.88
CA VAL A 213 27.49 32.18 13.32
C VAL A 213 26.69 33.42 13.65
N ALA A 214 26.49 34.32 12.70
CA ALA A 214 25.31 35.19 12.80
C ALA A 214 24.13 34.24 13.05
N PRO A 215 23.40 34.39 14.16
CA PRO A 215 22.23 33.53 14.40
C PRO A 215 21.42 33.59 13.12
N PRO A 216 20.98 32.43 12.55
CA PRO A 216 20.17 32.44 11.38
C PRO A 216 19.10 33.48 11.66
N SER A 217 19.12 34.61 10.93
CA SER A 217 18.03 35.56 11.05
C SER A 217 16.83 34.67 10.82
N LEU A 218 16.09 34.38 11.88
CA LEU A 218 14.73 33.91 11.74
C LEU A 218 13.99 35.07 11.09
N ARG A 219 14.37 35.33 9.82
CA ARG A 219 13.49 36.11 8.95
C ARG A 219 12.18 35.40 9.14
N ARG A 220 11.23 36.11 9.74
CA ARG A 220 9.84 35.70 9.71
C ARG A 220 9.63 35.20 8.29
N ARG A 221 9.71 33.89 8.09
CA ARG A 221 9.35 33.30 6.82
C ARG A 221 7.94 33.80 6.62
N ASP A 222 7.70 34.50 5.55
CA ASP A 222 6.32 34.65 5.11
C ASP A 222 5.71 33.27 5.23
N PRO A 223 4.55 33.11 5.91
CA PRO A 223 3.98 31.80 6.13
C PRO A 223 3.99 31.12 4.78
N LEU A 224 4.67 29.95 4.69
CA LEU A 224 4.67 29.14 3.48
C LEU A 224 3.21 29.05 3.06
N PRO A 225 2.86 29.30 1.80
CA PRO A 225 1.49 29.18 1.36
C PRO A 225 1.00 27.82 1.84
N GLN A 226 -0.10 27.82 2.59
CA GLN A 226 -0.68 26.57 3.06
C GLN A 226 -1.08 25.81 1.80
N VAL A 227 -0.33 24.74 1.52
CA VAL A 227 -0.74 23.80 0.48
C VAL A 227 -2.04 23.21 0.96
N ASP A 228 -3.11 23.42 0.24
CA ASP A 228 -4.35 22.71 0.51
C ASP A 228 -4.11 21.24 0.14
N LEU A 229 -3.74 20.45 1.15
CA LEU A 229 -3.49 19.03 1.03
C LEU A 229 -4.73 18.25 0.58
N ILE A 230 -5.89 18.91 0.58
CA ILE A 230 -7.16 18.31 0.21
C ILE A 230 -7.41 18.40 -1.30
N GLU A 231 -7.04 19.50 -1.94
CA GLU A 231 -7.36 19.75 -3.35
C GLU A 231 -6.40 19.09 -4.36
N SER A 232 -5.21 18.70 -3.94
CA SER A 232 -4.13 18.32 -4.86
C SER A 232 -3.59 16.91 -4.68
N VAL A 233 -4.50 15.95 -4.47
CA VAL A 233 -4.11 14.54 -4.35
C VAL A 233 -3.82 13.96 -5.74
N PRO A 234 -2.61 13.39 -5.97
CA PRO A 234 -2.34 12.65 -7.20
C PRO A 234 -3.32 11.49 -7.38
N THR A 235 -3.80 11.28 -8.61
CA THR A 235 -4.72 10.18 -8.94
C THR A 235 -4.15 8.83 -8.50
N ARG A 236 -2.84 8.60 -8.69
CA ARG A 236 -2.13 7.40 -8.24
C ARG A 236 -2.29 7.15 -6.73
N ALA A 237 -2.21 8.20 -5.91
CA ALA A 237 -2.35 8.05 -4.46
C ALA A 237 -3.77 7.65 -4.06
N ALA A 238 -4.79 8.21 -4.71
CA ALA A 238 -6.17 7.80 -4.51
C ALA A 238 -6.39 6.34 -4.95
N GLU A 239 -5.83 5.95 -6.09
CA GLU A 239 -5.87 4.59 -6.62
C GLU A 239 -5.19 3.60 -5.68
N ALA A 240 -3.96 3.88 -5.25
CA ALA A 240 -3.22 3.03 -4.33
C ALA A 240 -3.95 2.86 -2.98
N LEU A 241 -4.54 3.93 -2.43
CA LEU A 241 -5.32 3.83 -1.21
C LEU A 241 -6.62 3.06 -1.40
N PHE A 242 -7.29 3.20 -2.54
CA PHE A 242 -8.50 2.42 -2.86
C PHE A 242 -8.20 0.92 -2.94
N TRP A 243 -7.20 0.53 -3.75
CA TRP A 243 -6.82 -0.88 -3.89
C TRP A 243 -6.15 -1.43 -2.63
N GLY A 244 -5.32 -0.64 -1.96
CA GLY A 244 -4.74 -0.98 -0.66
C GLY A 244 -5.80 -1.21 0.41
N GLY A 245 -6.82 -0.35 0.46
CA GLY A 245 -7.97 -0.50 1.35
C GLY A 245 -8.74 -1.80 1.09
N ARG A 246 -8.99 -2.13 -0.17
CA ARG A 246 -9.62 -3.40 -0.56
C ARG A 246 -8.76 -4.60 -0.16
N ALA A 247 -7.48 -4.58 -0.50
CA ALA A 247 -6.57 -5.69 -0.19
C ALA A 247 -6.42 -5.92 1.32
N MET A 248 -6.36 -4.85 2.12
CA MET A 248 -6.29 -4.92 3.58
C MET A 248 -7.54 -5.57 4.17
N GLU A 249 -8.73 -5.14 3.74
CA GLU A 249 -9.99 -5.68 4.26
C GLU A 249 -10.18 -7.14 3.83
N ARG A 250 -9.86 -7.48 2.57
CA ARG A 250 -9.90 -8.87 2.09
C ARG A 250 -8.95 -9.77 2.86
N ALA A 251 -7.74 -9.29 3.18
CA ALA A 251 -6.79 -10.02 4.01
C ALA A 251 -7.35 -10.25 5.43
N GLU A 252 -8.02 -9.26 6.03
CA GLU A 252 -8.66 -9.42 7.35
C GLU A 252 -9.77 -10.48 7.30
N ILE A 253 -10.66 -10.43 6.31
CA ILE A 253 -11.76 -11.37 6.16
C ILE A 253 -11.24 -12.79 5.96
N LEU A 254 -10.23 -12.99 5.10
CA LEU A 254 -9.59 -14.28 4.87
C LEU A 254 -8.94 -14.84 6.13
N ALA A 255 -8.11 -14.04 6.81
CA ALA A 255 -7.43 -14.47 8.02
C ALA A 255 -8.42 -14.87 9.11
N ARG A 256 -9.50 -14.11 9.26
CA ARG A 256 -10.57 -14.38 10.23
C ARG A 256 -11.38 -15.62 9.87
N SER A 257 -11.73 -15.81 8.59
CA SER A 257 -12.44 -17.02 8.14
C SER A 257 -11.59 -18.27 8.41
N MET A 258 -10.29 -18.19 8.15
CA MET A 258 -9.34 -19.27 8.43
C MET A 258 -9.21 -19.53 9.93
N GLU A 259 -9.06 -18.48 10.75
CA GLU A 259 -8.99 -18.59 12.22
C GLU A 259 -10.24 -19.25 12.78
N VAL A 260 -11.43 -18.80 12.36
CA VAL A 260 -12.72 -19.37 12.83
C VAL A 260 -12.85 -20.85 12.44
N VAL A 261 -12.45 -21.24 11.23
CA VAL A 261 -12.46 -22.65 10.80
C VAL A 261 -11.47 -23.45 11.64
N LEU A 262 -10.25 -22.97 11.86
CA LEU A 262 -9.25 -23.65 12.69
C LEU A 262 -9.70 -23.81 14.14
N ASP A 263 -10.22 -22.75 14.75
CA ASP A 263 -10.69 -22.76 16.14
C ASP A 263 -11.82 -23.78 16.34
N ARG A 264 -12.77 -23.81 15.39
CA ARG A 264 -13.91 -24.72 15.46
C ARG A 264 -13.58 -26.16 15.14
N THR A 265 -12.52 -26.43 14.36
CA THR A 265 -12.05 -27.79 14.05
C THR A 265 -10.96 -28.27 15.00
N SER A 266 -10.41 -27.39 15.84
CA SER A 266 -9.39 -27.75 16.82
C SER A 266 -9.93 -28.78 17.84
N GLY A 267 -9.20 -29.86 18.01
CA GLY A 267 -9.55 -30.92 18.95
C GLY A 267 -10.61 -31.91 18.47
N LEU A 268 -11.18 -31.75 17.27
CA LEU A 268 -12.09 -32.73 16.70
C LEU A 268 -11.36 -34.03 16.36
N VAL A 269 -12.01 -35.17 16.64
CA VAL A 269 -11.53 -36.50 16.19
C VAL A 269 -11.95 -36.73 14.73
N ALA A 270 -11.25 -37.64 14.03
CA ALA A 270 -11.45 -37.89 12.60
C ALA A 270 -12.91 -38.13 12.17
N ALA A 271 -13.72 -38.75 13.04
CA ALA A 271 -15.15 -38.97 12.77
C ALA A 271 -16.00 -37.70 12.84
N GLU A 272 -15.60 -36.72 13.67
CA GLU A 272 -16.31 -35.45 13.85
C GLU A 272 -15.92 -34.43 12.77
N VAL A 273 -14.75 -34.60 12.16
CA VAL A 273 -14.27 -33.75 11.08
C VAL A 273 -15.04 -33.97 9.77
N ALA A 274 -15.71 -35.13 9.63
CA ALA A 274 -16.59 -35.41 8.48
C ALA A 274 -18.01 -34.83 8.64
N GLU A 275 -18.27 -34.01 9.68
CA GLU A 275 -19.58 -33.42 9.89
C GLU A 275 -19.87 -32.36 8.82
N PRO A 276 -21.11 -32.27 8.27
CA PRO A 276 -21.47 -31.38 7.17
C PRO A 276 -21.18 -29.89 7.43
N TRP A 277 -21.31 -29.43 8.68
CA TRP A 277 -21.02 -28.02 9.00
C TRP A 277 -19.55 -27.62 8.75
N VAL A 278 -18.61 -28.58 8.85
CA VAL A 278 -17.18 -28.32 8.53
C VAL A 278 -17.03 -28.07 7.04
N GLU A 279 -17.73 -28.84 6.20
CA GLU A 279 -17.73 -28.61 4.76
C GLU A 279 -18.29 -27.25 4.40
N HIS A 280 -19.37 -26.82 5.03
CA HIS A 280 -19.92 -25.47 4.85
C HIS A 280 -18.95 -24.36 5.29
N GLY A 281 -18.17 -24.59 6.34
CA GLY A 281 -17.09 -23.70 6.75
C GLY A 281 -15.98 -23.59 5.70
N LEU A 282 -15.63 -24.70 5.08
CA LEU A 282 -14.65 -24.71 3.97
C LEU A 282 -15.21 -24.04 2.70
N ASP A 283 -16.52 -24.21 2.43
CA ASP A 283 -17.18 -23.52 1.32
C ASP A 283 -17.23 -22.02 1.53
N MET A 284 -17.50 -21.58 2.75
CA MET A 284 -17.40 -20.18 3.15
C MET A 284 -15.98 -19.64 2.89
N LEU A 285 -14.96 -20.37 3.32
CA LEU A 285 -13.56 -19.97 3.11
C LEU A 285 -13.23 -19.91 1.62
N ALA A 286 -13.65 -20.91 0.83
CA ALA A 286 -13.42 -20.95 -0.61
C ALA A 286 -14.08 -19.77 -1.33
N ALA A 287 -15.32 -19.43 -0.96
CA ALA A 287 -16.03 -18.28 -1.51
C ALA A 287 -15.31 -16.97 -1.23
N VAL A 288 -14.93 -16.73 0.03
CA VAL A 288 -14.17 -15.53 0.44
C VAL A 288 -12.79 -15.48 -0.23
N ALA A 289 -12.13 -16.62 -0.39
CA ALA A 289 -10.84 -16.69 -1.10
C ALA A 289 -10.96 -16.51 -2.62
N GLY A 290 -12.17 -16.64 -3.17
CA GLY A 290 -12.41 -16.60 -4.62
C GLY A 290 -11.86 -17.82 -5.35
N VAL A 291 -11.77 -18.99 -4.67
CA VAL A 291 -11.30 -20.25 -5.25
C VAL A 291 -12.48 -21.16 -5.62
N PRO A 292 -12.34 -22.00 -6.67
CA PRO A 292 -13.42 -22.88 -7.07
C PRO A 292 -13.74 -23.91 -5.97
N LEU A 293 -15.03 -24.11 -5.73
CA LEU A 293 -15.53 -25.16 -4.87
C LEU A 293 -15.29 -26.53 -5.53
N ARG A 294 -14.68 -27.46 -4.78
CA ARG A 294 -14.45 -28.83 -5.21
C ARG A 294 -15.23 -29.76 -4.29
N SER A 295 -16.36 -30.29 -4.74
CA SER A 295 -17.13 -31.26 -3.98
C SER A 295 -16.62 -32.68 -4.19
N GLY A 296 -16.53 -33.49 -3.13
CA GLY A 296 -16.31 -34.95 -3.18
C GLY A 296 -14.85 -35.44 -3.24
N ASP A 297 -13.85 -34.53 -3.13
CA ASP A 297 -12.43 -34.92 -3.09
C ASP A 297 -11.97 -35.14 -1.64
N PRO A 298 -11.38 -36.30 -1.28
CA PRO A 298 -10.84 -36.53 0.06
C PRO A 298 -9.76 -35.55 0.52
N GLY A 299 -9.05 -34.88 -0.42
CA GLY A 299 -8.05 -33.85 -0.14
C GLY A 299 -8.61 -32.42 -0.09
N ARG A 300 -9.93 -32.23 -0.28
CA ARG A 300 -10.57 -30.93 -0.45
C ARG A 300 -10.27 -29.94 0.68
N ALA A 301 -10.35 -30.39 1.90
CA ALA A 301 -10.17 -29.54 3.07
C ALA A 301 -8.77 -28.91 3.09
N GLY A 302 -7.74 -29.72 2.90
CA GLY A 302 -6.36 -29.28 2.83
C GLY A 302 -6.11 -28.34 1.64
N ALA A 303 -6.63 -28.71 0.47
CA ALA A 303 -6.51 -27.88 -0.75
C ALA A 303 -7.22 -26.52 -0.61
N THR A 304 -8.41 -26.48 0.00
CA THR A 304 -9.14 -25.23 0.26
C THR A 304 -8.37 -24.33 1.24
N PHE A 305 -7.86 -24.91 2.32
CA PHE A 305 -7.09 -24.17 3.31
C PHE A 305 -5.77 -23.66 2.73
N ALA A 306 -5.03 -24.47 1.99
CA ALA A 306 -3.81 -24.08 1.30
C ALA A 306 -4.06 -22.92 0.31
N SER A 307 -5.14 -23.01 -0.47
CA SER A 307 -5.58 -21.93 -1.37
C SER A 307 -5.96 -20.65 -0.60
N GLY A 308 -6.56 -20.77 0.59
CA GLY A 308 -6.83 -19.67 1.52
C GLY A 308 -5.54 -18.99 1.99
N VAL A 309 -4.53 -19.76 2.38
CA VAL A 309 -3.19 -19.24 2.78
C VAL A 309 -2.54 -18.48 1.62
N GLU A 310 -2.58 -19.04 0.42
CA GLU A 310 -2.03 -18.42 -0.77
C GLU A 310 -2.76 -17.11 -1.12
N ALA A 311 -4.09 -17.13 -1.07
CA ALA A 311 -4.92 -15.94 -1.26
C ALA A 311 -4.60 -14.86 -0.22
N LEU A 312 -4.48 -15.23 1.06
CA LEU A 312 -4.10 -14.32 2.15
C LEU A 312 -2.72 -13.70 1.89
N ALA A 313 -1.71 -14.52 1.58
CA ALA A 313 -0.36 -14.06 1.28
C ALA A 313 -0.33 -13.11 0.09
N LYS A 314 -1.16 -13.34 -0.93
CA LYS A 314 -1.33 -12.45 -2.10
C LYS A 314 -1.95 -11.12 -1.68
N GLN A 315 -3.05 -11.12 -0.92
CA GLN A 315 -3.72 -9.88 -0.49
C GLN A 315 -2.81 -9.03 0.42
N LEU A 316 -2.11 -9.65 1.36
CA LEU A 316 -1.10 -8.97 2.18
C LEU A 316 0.01 -8.36 1.31
N GLY A 317 0.46 -9.09 0.27
CA GLY A 317 1.45 -8.59 -0.69
C GLY A 317 0.95 -7.38 -1.47
N SER A 318 -0.28 -7.42 -1.96
CA SER A 318 -0.92 -6.30 -2.65
C SER A 318 -1.05 -5.08 -1.73
N PHE A 319 -1.57 -5.27 -0.51
CA PHE A 319 -1.67 -4.18 0.47
C PHE A 319 -0.33 -3.53 0.78
N LEU A 320 0.73 -4.33 1.01
CA LEU A 320 2.06 -3.83 1.30
C LEU A 320 2.67 -3.07 0.11
N ALA A 321 2.41 -3.52 -1.12
CA ALA A 321 2.86 -2.84 -2.33
C ALA A 321 2.17 -1.47 -2.48
N GLU A 322 0.84 -1.43 -2.35
CA GLU A 322 0.07 -0.18 -2.43
C GLU A 322 0.47 0.79 -1.30
N ALA A 323 0.57 0.33 -0.06
CA ALA A 323 1.01 1.16 1.06
C ALA A 323 2.44 1.69 0.87
N SER A 324 3.32 0.92 0.22
CA SER A 324 4.68 1.36 -0.10
C SER A 324 4.72 2.44 -1.16
N SER A 325 3.79 2.45 -2.11
CA SER A 325 3.69 3.47 -3.16
C SER A 325 3.20 4.83 -2.64
N VAL A 326 2.56 4.85 -1.46
CA VAL A 326 1.99 6.06 -0.83
C VAL A 326 2.48 6.26 0.60
N ARG A 327 3.76 5.99 0.84
CA ARG A 327 4.37 6.02 2.18
C ARG A 327 4.25 7.38 2.88
N GLU A 328 4.18 8.45 2.11
CA GLU A 328 4.03 9.83 2.58
C GLU A 328 2.72 10.07 3.35
N PHE A 329 1.71 9.23 3.14
CA PHE A 329 0.45 9.31 3.89
C PHE A 329 0.51 8.61 5.24
N PHE A 330 1.49 7.73 5.47
CA PHE A 330 1.57 6.90 6.67
C PHE A 330 2.51 7.48 7.72
N SER A 331 2.09 7.43 8.98
CA SER A 331 2.94 7.78 10.12
C SER A 331 4.11 6.80 10.29
N THR A 332 5.15 7.22 11.01
CA THR A 332 6.29 6.34 11.33
C THR A 332 5.84 5.07 12.07
N THR A 333 4.80 5.17 12.90
CA THR A 333 4.22 4.01 13.61
C THR A 333 3.55 3.06 12.63
N ALA A 334 2.76 3.58 11.69
CA ALA A 334 2.17 2.75 10.63
C ALA A 334 3.25 2.08 9.78
N GLY A 335 4.34 2.78 9.45
CA GLY A 335 5.48 2.20 8.74
C GLY A 335 6.12 1.01 9.48
N ARG A 336 6.23 1.08 10.81
CA ARG A 336 6.71 -0.05 11.64
C ARG A 336 5.74 -1.23 11.62
N MET A 337 4.43 -0.97 11.66
CA MET A 337 3.41 -2.02 11.58
C MET A 337 3.40 -2.69 10.20
N LEU A 338 3.57 -1.93 9.12
CA LEU A 338 3.71 -2.48 7.76
C LEU A 338 4.94 -3.40 7.65
N ALA A 339 6.08 -3.01 8.23
CA ALA A 339 7.27 -3.87 8.26
C ALA A 339 7.04 -5.17 9.05
N ARG A 340 6.32 -5.09 10.19
CA ARG A 340 5.94 -6.27 10.98
C ARG A 340 4.99 -7.18 10.21
N LEU A 341 3.97 -6.63 9.55
CA LEU A 341 3.04 -7.38 8.71
C LEU A 341 3.76 -8.09 7.55
N ALA A 342 4.77 -7.45 6.95
CA ALA A 342 5.60 -8.06 5.92
C ALA A 342 6.38 -9.28 6.44
N ALA A 343 6.89 -9.21 7.68
CA ALA A 343 7.54 -10.35 8.34
C ALA A 343 6.54 -11.48 8.63
N SER A 344 5.35 -11.15 9.14
CA SER A 344 4.27 -12.13 9.40
C SER A 344 3.81 -12.82 8.11
N ARG A 345 3.70 -12.07 7.00
CA ARG A 345 3.41 -12.64 5.67
C ARG A 345 4.45 -13.67 5.24
N ALA A 346 5.72 -13.42 5.50
CA ALA A 346 6.79 -14.36 5.15
C ALA A 346 6.66 -15.69 5.91
N GLN A 347 6.08 -15.69 7.12
CA GLN A 347 5.86 -16.89 7.93
C GLN A 347 4.72 -17.76 7.39
N LEU A 348 3.76 -17.20 6.64
CA LEU A 348 2.66 -17.99 6.06
C LEU A 348 3.12 -19.10 5.11
N ARG A 349 4.31 -18.99 4.51
CA ARG A 349 4.88 -20.03 3.61
C ARG A 349 5.07 -21.39 4.29
N TRP A 350 5.27 -21.40 5.60
CA TRP A 350 5.46 -22.62 6.37
C TRP A 350 4.16 -23.40 6.64
N MET A 351 3.00 -22.80 6.35
CA MET A 351 1.71 -23.46 6.49
C MET A 351 1.33 -24.32 5.27
N VAL A 352 2.12 -24.25 4.18
CA VAL A 352 1.89 -25.00 2.93
C VAL A 352 3.16 -25.77 2.60
N THR A 353 3.05 -27.10 2.38
CA THR A 353 4.19 -27.94 2.00
C THR A 353 4.64 -27.62 0.57
N GLU A 354 5.96 -27.40 0.37
CA GLU A 354 6.55 -27.04 -0.93
C GLU A 354 6.64 -28.21 -1.93
N ASP A 355 6.36 -29.44 -1.51
CA ASP A 355 6.65 -30.66 -2.27
C ASP A 355 5.49 -31.17 -3.15
N GLY A 356 4.40 -30.40 -3.27
CA GLY A 356 3.24 -30.80 -4.08
C GLY A 356 2.50 -32.05 -3.59
N SER A 357 2.79 -32.53 -2.38
CA SER A 357 2.03 -33.57 -1.72
C SER A 357 0.56 -33.14 -1.61
N PRO A 358 -0.41 -34.07 -1.62
CA PRO A 358 -1.80 -33.72 -1.35
C PRO A 358 -1.84 -32.95 -0.03
N GLY A 359 -2.39 -31.72 -0.08
CA GLY A 359 -2.42 -30.81 1.07
C GLY A 359 -2.96 -31.49 2.32
N PRO A 360 -2.74 -30.89 3.50
CA PRO A 360 -3.10 -31.51 4.77
C PRO A 360 -4.56 -31.95 4.77
N SER A 361 -4.82 -33.15 5.29
CA SER A 361 -6.19 -33.62 5.51
C SER A 361 -6.90 -32.69 6.50
N VAL A 362 -8.24 -32.80 6.63
CA VAL A 362 -8.96 -32.00 7.65
C VAL A 362 -8.40 -32.25 9.07
N VAL A 363 -7.91 -33.45 9.34
CA VAL A 363 -7.24 -33.80 10.62
C VAL A 363 -5.92 -33.03 10.78
N ASP A 364 -5.18 -32.84 9.69
CA ASP A 364 -3.92 -32.08 9.71
C ASP A 364 -4.19 -30.57 9.88
N ILE A 365 -5.28 -30.05 9.31
CA ILE A 365 -5.71 -28.66 9.53
C ILE A 365 -5.98 -28.42 11.02
N ALA A 366 -6.64 -29.31 11.71
CA ALA A 366 -6.91 -29.20 13.14
C ALA A 366 -5.63 -29.17 14.02
N ARG A 367 -4.46 -29.47 13.45
CA ARG A 367 -3.16 -29.41 14.13
C ARG A 367 -2.34 -28.17 13.74
N ILE A 368 -2.84 -27.32 12.84
CA ILE A 368 -2.14 -26.11 12.42
C ILE A 368 -2.13 -25.12 13.58
N ASP A 369 -0.95 -24.55 13.88
CA ASP A 369 -0.81 -23.50 14.87
C ASP A 369 -1.35 -22.17 14.31
N GLY A 370 -2.52 -21.75 14.77
CA GLY A 370 -3.20 -20.51 14.36
C GLY A 370 -2.51 -19.20 14.77
N ARG A 371 -1.41 -19.25 15.53
CA ARG A 371 -0.73 -18.03 16.05
C ARG A 371 -0.28 -17.06 14.96
N ALA A 372 0.06 -17.55 13.77
CA ALA A 372 0.42 -16.70 12.64
C ALA A 372 -0.79 -15.86 12.16
N LEU A 373 -1.99 -16.46 12.12
CA LEU A 373 -3.23 -15.76 11.75
C LEU A 373 -3.63 -14.73 12.80
N GLU A 374 -3.56 -15.10 14.08
CA GLU A 374 -3.81 -14.19 15.21
C GLU A 374 -2.89 -12.95 15.13
N THR A 375 -1.59 -13.17 14.90
CA THR A 375 -0.62 -12.09 14.75
C THR A 375 -0.98 -11.17 13.59
N ILE A 376 -1.34 -11.72 12.43
CA ILE A 376 -1.77 -10.95 11.25
C ILE A 376 -3.04 -10.16 11.55
N LEU A 377 -4.02 -10.74 12.22
CA LEU A 377 -5.26 -10.06 12.59
C LEU A 377 -5.01 -8.90 13.53
N VAL A 378 -4.12 -9.05 14.52
CA VAL A 378 -3.71 -7.98 15.44
C VAL A 378 -3.00 -6.86 14.67
N ASP A 379 -2.12 -7.20 13.72
CA ASP A 379 -1.40 -6.21 12.90
C ASP A 379 -2.36 -5.44 11.99
N LEU A 380 -3.30 -6.13 11.34
CA LEU A 380 -4.32 -5.50 10.49
C LEU A 380 -5.28 -4.62 11.30
N ALA A 381 -5.69 -5.06 12.49
CA ALA A 381 -6.51 -4.25 13.40
C ALA A 381 -5.76 -2.98 13.85
N SER A 382 -4.47 -3.10 14.18
CA SER A 382 -3.61 -1.97 14.55
C SER A 382 -3.46 -0.98 13.38
N LEU A 383 -3.23 -1.48 12.17
CA LEU A 383 -3.16 -0.65 10.95
C LEU A 383 -4.51 0.02 10.64
N SER A 384 -5.63 -0.68 10.86
CA SER A 384 -6.98 -0.12 10.73
C SER A 384 -7.21 1.04 11.70
N GLY A 385 -6.75 0.90 12.95
CA GLY A 385 -6.78 1.98 13.94
C GLY A 385 -5.94 3.18 13.49
N LEU A 386 -4.70 2.96 13.08
CA LEU A 386 -3.81 4.02 12.59
C LEU A 386 -4.35 4.68 11.30
N TRP A 387 -4.98 3.93 10.42
CA TRP A 387 -5.67 4.48 9.24
C TRP A 387 -6.72 5.51 9.63
N ASN A 388 -7.52 5.21 10.64
CA ASN A 388 -8.61 6.10 11.08
C ASN A 388 -8.10 7.29 11.90
N GLU A 389 -7.01 7.14 12.68
CA GLU A 389 -6.56 8.11 13.65
C GLU A 389 -5.39 8.98 13.15
N SER A 390 -4.62 8.54 12.16
CA SER A 390 -3.42 9.26 11.73
C SER A 390 -3.41 9.74 10.27
N LEU A 391 -4.29 9.24 9.40
CA LEU A 391 -4.40 9.77 8.04
C LEU A 391 -5.31 11.01 8.01
N VAL A 392 -4.88 12.02 7.26
CA VAL A 392 -5.72 13.20 6.99
C VAL A 392 -6.94 12.79 6.18
N ARG A 393 -8.14 13.17 6.64
CA ARG A 393 -9.43 12.78 6.02
C ARG A 393 -9.75 13.58 4.75
N GLY A 394 -8.80 13.63 3.81
CA GLY A 394 -8.92 14.20 2.48
C GLY A 394 -9.49 13.21 1.45
N PRO A 395 -9.53 13.57 0.17
CA PRO A 395 -10.01 12.71 -0.91
C PRO A 395 -9.31 11.35 -0.96
N ALA A 396 -7.99 11.30 -0.83
CA ALA A 396 -7.22 10.05 -0.85
C ALA A 396 -7.69 9.07 0.25
N TRP A 397 -7.83 9.56 1.49
CA TRP A 397 -8.36 8.76 2.60
C TRP A 397 -9.76 8.23 2.29
N ARG A 398 -10.62 9.05 1.65
CA ARG A 398 -12.00 8.65 1.30
C ARG A 398 -12.03 7.52 0.30
N PHE A 399 -11.17 7.55 -0.73
CA PHE A 399 -11.04 6.43 -1.67
C PHE A 399 -10.60 5.14 -0.97
N GLY A 400 -9.65 5.23 -0.06
CA GLY A 400 -9.23 4.09 0.74
C GLY A 400 -10.36 3.53 1.62
N GLU A 401 -11.14 4.41 2.25
CA GLU A 401 -12.28 3.99 3.07
C GLU A 401 -13.41 3.40 2.20
N ILE A 402 -13.68 3.96 1.02
CA ILE A 402 -14.61 3.36 0.04
C ILE A 402 -14.13 1.94 -0.32
N GLY A 403 -12.85 1.78 -0.65
CA GLY A 403 -12.28 0.48 -0.98
C GLY A 403 -12.47 -0.54 0.15
N ARG A 404 -12.13 -0.17 1.37
CA ARG A 404 -12.29 -1.03 2.57
C ARG A 404 -13.74 -1.44 2.80
N ARG A 405 -14.66 -0.48 2.79
CA ARG A 405 -16.08 -0.76 3.08
C ARG A 405 -16.75 -1.56 1.98
N LEU A 406 -16.40 -1.26 0.73
CA LEU A 406 -16.91 -2.03 -0.40
C LEU A 406 -16.44 -3.50 -0.33
N GLU A 407 -15.18 -3.74 0.02
CA GLU A 407 -14.65 -5.09 0.19
C GLU A 407 -15.30 -5.83 1.37
N ARG A 408 -15.62 -5.11 2.45
CA ARG A 408 -16.39 -5.67 3.57
C ARG A 408 -17.76 -6.15 3.13
N ALA A 409 -18.48 -5.37 2.31
CA ALA A 409 -19.75 -5.79 1.77
C ALA A 409 -19.62 -7.05 0.91
N PHE A 410 -18.61 -7.12 0.03
CA PHE A 410 -18.32 -8.33 -0.74
C PHE A 410 -18.02 -9.53 0.17
N GLY A 411 -17.17 -9.37 1.17
CA GLY A 411 -16.79 -10.47 2.06
C GLY A 411 -17.95 -11.02 2.87
N VAL A 412 -18.88 -10.15 3.32
CA VAL A 412 -20.13 -10.60 3.97
C VAL A 412 -20.99 -11.41 2.99
N ILE A 413 -21.17 -10.89 1.77
CA ILE A 413 -21.99 -11.55 0.74
C ILE A 413 -21.39 -12.91 0.36
N ASP A 414 -20.08 -12.94 0.08
CA ASP A 414 -19.37 -14.17 -0.29
C ASP A 414 -19.38 -15.19 0.85
N GLY A 415 -19.15 -14.72 2.09
CA GLY A 415 -19.16 -15.58 3.27
C GLY A 415 -20.52 -16.22 3.52
N VAL A 416 -21.60 -15.43 3.47
CA VAL A 416 -22.98 -15.95 3.62
C VAL A 416 -23.32 -16.89 2.45
N SER A 417 -22.99 -16.49 1.22
CA SER A 417 -23.26 -17.29 0.02
C SER A 417 -22.51 -18.63 0.05
N GLY A 418 -21.24 -18.61 0.45
CA GLY A 418 -20.43 -19.82 0.56
C GLY A 418 -20.96 -20.77 1.66
N ALA A 419 -21.25 -20.22 2.85
CA ALA A 419 -21.74 -21.00 3.97
C ALA A 419 -23.08 -21.71 3.70
N PHE A 420 -23.95 -21.10 2.88
CA PHE A 420 -25.21 -21.71 2.51
C PHE A 420 -25.21 -22.38 1.13
N GLY A 421 -24.05 -22.54 0.49
CA GLY A 421 -23.94 -23.21 -0.79
C GLY A 421 -24.56 -22.42 -1.96
N LEU A 422 -24.71 -21.11 -1.83
CA LEU A 422 -25.31 -20.23 -2.85
C LEU A 422 -24.28 -19.71 -3.86
N TYR A 423 -23.05 -20.11 -3.73
CA TYR A 423 -21.96 -19.58 -4.55
C TYR A 423 -22.10 -20.04 -6.01
N ARG A 424 -22.19 -19.08 -6.94
CA ARG A 424 -22.25 -19.25 -8.39
C ARG A 424 -23.45 -20.03 -8.97
N GLY A 425 -24.60 -19.99 -8.30
CA GLY A 425 -25.86 -20.49 -8.88
C GLY A 425 -25.98 -22.01 -8.93
N GLU A 426 -25.05 -22.75 -8.36
CA GLU A 426 -25.19 -24.18 -8.11
C GLU A 426 -25.67 -24.38 -6.67
N PRO A 427 -26.91 -24.83 -6.44
CA PRO A 427 -27.34 -25.22 -5.11
C PRO A 427 -26.48 -26.43 -4.71
N LEU A 428 -25.51 -26.24 -3.80
CA LEU A 428 -24.84 -27.35 -3.17
C LEU A 428 -25.89 -28.14 -2.38
N SER A 429 -26.25 -29.27 -2.96
CA SER A 429 -27.23 -30.20 -2.43
C SER A 429 -26.81 -30.73 -1.06
N ALA A 430 -27.76 -30.84 -0.21
CA ALA A 430 -27.98 -31.85 0.82
C ALA A 430 -28.27 -31.37 2.23
N MET A 431 -28.19 -30.06 2.56
CA MET A 431 -28.84 -29.64 3.79
C MET A 431 -30.17 -28.95 3.40
N SER A 432 -31.29 -29.69 3.54
CA SER A 432 -32.61 -29.07 3.42
C SER A 432 -32.73 -28.00 4.51
N TRP A 433 -32.62 -26.74 4.10
CA TRP A 433 -32.81 -25.57 4.99
C TRP A 433 -34.30 -25.32 5.28
N THR A 434 -35.18 -26.07 4.66
CA THR A 434 -36.63 -25.99 4.90
C THR A 434 -36.97 -26.69 6.22
N ALA A 435 -37.78 -26.04 7.04
CA ALA A 435 -38.30 -26.54 8.29
C ALA A 435 -39.33 -27.69 8.04
N GLY A 436 -38.84 -28.82 7.52
CA GLY A 436 -39.69 -29.93 7.06
C GLY A 436 -39.77 -31.15 7.94
N ASP A 437 -38.77 -31.38 8.79
CA ASP A 437 -38.79 -32.53 9.71
C ASP A 437 -38.26 -32.05 11.06
N ALA A 438 -39.20 -31.68 11.94
CA ALA A 438 -38.91 -31.14 13.27
C ALA A 438 -38.32 -32.18 14.28
N ASP A 439 -38.09 -33.40 13.86
CA ASP A 439 -37.62 -34.48 14.75
C ASP A 439 -36.13 -34.83 14.62
N ASP A 440 -35.35 -34.19 13.73
CA ASP A 440 -33.92 -34.51 13.61
C ASP A 440 -33.05 -33.41 14.29
N HIS A 441 -32.87 -33.57 15.61
CA HIS A 441 -31.96 -32.74 16.44
C HIS A 441 -30.54 -32.62 15.84
N ARG A 442 -30.13 -33.57 15.00
CA ARG A 442 -28.83 -33.52 14.33
C ARG A 442 -28.79 -32.49 13.22
N ILE A 443 -29.87 -32.34 12.45
CA ILE A 443 -29.97 -31.33 11.40
C ILE A 443 -29.98 -29.93 12.03
N ASP A 444 -30.71 -29.71 13.10
CA ASP A 444 -30.75 -28.46 13.82
C ASP A 444 -29.38 -28.07 14.38
N PHE A 445 -28.65 -29.05 14.93
CA PHE A 445 -27.29 -28.84 15.40
C PHE A 445 -26.36 -28.38 14.26
N GLN A 446 -26.40 -29.03 13.08
CA GLN A 446 -25.59 -28.67 11.94
C GLN A 446 -25.90 -27.23 11.45
N ARG A 447 -27.18 -26.89 11.36
CA ARG A 447 -27.64 -25.53 10.99
C ARG A 447 -27.12 -24.47 11.95
N GLN A 448 -27.26 -24.70 13.25
CA GLN A 448 -26.77 -23.78 14.28
C GLN A 448 -25.27 -23.56 14.14
N ARG A 449 -24.47 -24.60 13.88
CA ARG A 449 -23.02 -24.51 13.69
C ARG A 449 -22.66 -23.65 12.48
N VAL A 450 -23.33 -23.81 11.34
CA VAL A 450 -23.09 -22.99 10.14
C VAL A 450 -23.43 -21.52 10.39
N ILE A 451 -24.56 -21.24 11.05
CA ILE A 451 -24.97 -19.87 11.40
C ILE A 451 -23.94 -19.25 12.38
N GLU A 452 -23.47 -20.01 13.36
CA GLU A 452 -22.42 -19.54 14.28
C GLU A 452 -21.11 -19.23 13.56
N LEU A 453 -20.73 -20.01 12.53
CA LEU A 453 -19.54 -19.71 11.70
C LEU A 453 -19.67 -18.34 11.03
N ILE A 454 -20.82 -18.05 10.41
CA ILE A 454 -21.08 -16.75 9.76
C ILE A 454 -21.02 -15.62 10.77
N LEU A 455 -21.67 -15.78 11.92
CA LEU A 455 -21.66 -14.78 12.98
C LEU A 455 -20.25 -14.55 13.55
N ALA A 456 -19.47 -15.62 13.74
CA ALA A 456 -18.10 -15.54 14.26
C ALA A 456 -17.15 -14.85 13.27
N THR A 457 -17.19 -15.24 11.99
CA THR A 457 -16.37 -14.62 10.94
C THR A 457 -16.65 -13.11 10.80
N ASN A 458 -17.89 -12.69 11.06
CA ASN A 458 -18.27 -11.28 11.04
C ASN A 458 -18.20 -10.61 12.42
N GLU A 459 -17.54 -11.20 13.42
CA GLU A 459 -17.48 -10.68 14.82
C GLU A 459 -18.84 -10.31 15.41
N SER A 460 -19.89 -10.95 14.95
CA SER A 460 -21.28 -10.60 15.30
C SER A 460 -21.91 -11.59 16.28
N LEU A 461 -21.24 -12.69 16.63
CA LEU A 461 -21.79 -13.73 17.50
C LEU A 461 -22.13 -13.21 18.91
N VAL A 462 -21.25 -12.41 19.50
CA VAL A 462 -21.49 -11.79 20.81
C VAL A 462 -22.65 -10.79 20.75
N ALA A 463 -22.70 -9.97 19.69
CA ALA A 463 -23.80 -9.03 19.47
C ALA A 463 -25.14 -9.77 19.30
N TYR A 464 -25.14 -10.86 18.55
CA TYR A 464 -26.31 -11.71 18.37
C TYR A 464 -26.82 -12.26 19.72
N ARG A 465 -25.94 -12.93 20.49
CA ARG A 465 -26.30 -13.53 21.79
C ARG A 465 -26.79 -12.49 22.80
N ARG A 466 -26.26 -11.29 22.79
CA ARG A 466 -26.73 -10.18 23.64
C ARG A 466 -28.14 -9.70 23.26
N ARG A 467 -28.47 -9.72 21.97
CA ARG A 467 -29.76 -9.22 21.45
C ARG A 467 -30.88 -10.27 21.56
N HIS A 468 -30.60 -11.51 21.18
CA HIS A 468 -31.64 -12.53 21.01
C HIS A 468 -31.75 -13.49 22.20
N ARG A 469 -30.68 -13.70 23.00
CA ARG A 469 -30.66 -14.57 24.18
C ARG A 469 -31.22 -16.00 23.94
N SER A 470 -31.19 -16.45 22.71
CA SER A 470 -31.77 -17.72 22.23
C SER A 470 -30.75 -18.44 21.35
N ASP A 471 -31.12 -19.63 20.90
CA ASP A 471 -30.38 -20.34 19.85
C ASP A 471 -30.28 -19.49 18.59
N VAL A 472 -29.28 -19.78 17.78
CA VAL A 472 -29.06 -18.99 16.56
C VAL A 472 -30.06 -19.42 15.47
N GLU A 473 -30.77 -18.44 14.92
CA GLU A 473 -31.75 -18.62 13.87
C GLU A 473 -31.27 -17.99 12.57
N PHE A 474 -31.58 -18.63 11.45
CA PHE A 474 -31.16 -18.19 10.11
C PHE A 474 -31.53 -16.73 9.80
N GLN A 475 -32.85 -16.43 9.87
CA GLN A 475 -33.38 -15.13 9.48
C GLN A 475 -32.75 -13.99 10.27
N THR A 476 -32.72 -14.13 11.60
CA THR A 476 -32.19 -13.09 12.50
C THR A 476 -30.69 -12.95 12.39
N ALA A 477 -29.95 -14.03 12.15
CA ALA A 477 -28.51 -13.99 11.94
C ALA A 477 -28.12 -13.35 10.61
N VAL A 478 -28.76 -13.75 9.51
CA VAL A 478 -28.54 -13.15 8.19
C VAL A 478 -28.91 -11.67 8.22
N HIS A 479 -30.07 -11.31 8.82
CA HIS A 479 -30.43 -9.91 9.00
C HIS A 479 -29.35 -9.11 9.74
N LEU A 480 -28.77 -9.68 10.82
CA LEU A 480 -27.74 -9.00 11.60
C LEU A 480 -26.46 -8.72 10.80
N VAL A 481 -26.04 -9.67 9.93
CA VAL A 481 -24.78 -9.51 9.17
C VAL A 481 -24.98 -8.86 7.81
N VAL A 482 -26.19 -8.92 7.23
CA VAL A 482 -26.47 -8.30 5.92
C VAL A 482 -27.14 -6.95 6.06
N ALA A 483 -28.21 -6.84 6.83
CA ALA A 483 -29.14 -5.70 6.81
C ALA A 483 -28.97 -4.73 7.98
N GLU A 484 -28.42 -5.14 9.13
CA GLU A 484 -28.37 -4.30 10.32
C GLU A 484 -27.39 -3.13 10.16
N VAL A 485 -27.93 -1.94 9.95
CA VAL A 485 -27.12 -0.73 9.70
C VAL A 485 -26.29 -0.27 10.92
N HIS A 486 -26.66 -0.68 12.13
CA HIS A 486 -25.92 -0.36 13.35
C HIS A 486 -24.84 -1.40 13.67
N ASN A 487 -24.81 -2.53 12.97
CA ASN A 487 -23.72 -3.47 13.05
C ASN A 487 -22.57 -3.03 12.11
N PRO A 488 -21.42 -2.57 12.61
CA PRO A 488 -20.33 -2.06 11.77
C PRO A 488 -19.73 -3.12 10.84
N ARG A 489 -20.03 -4.38 11.06
CA ARG A 489 -19.59 -5.53 10.25
C ARG A 489 -20.62 -5.96 9.21
N ALA A 490 -21.82 -5.39 9.22
CA ALA A 490 -22.87 -5.72 8.26
C ALA A 490 -22.62 -5.09 6.88
N ALA A 491 -23.10 -5.77 5.83
CA ALA A 491 -23.02 -5.27 4.46
C ALA A 491 -23.74 -3.93 4.29
N ALA A 492 -24.94 -3.75 4.84
CA ALA A 492 -25.69 -2.49 4.81
C ALA A 492 -24.93 -1.35 5.49
N SER A 493 -24.31 -1.61 6.64
CA SER A 493 -23.48 -0.61 7.34
C SER A 493 -22.28 -0.19 6.49
N ALA A 494 -21.64 -1.14 5.84
CA ALA A 494 -20.50 -0.89 4.94
C ALA A 494 -20.94 -0.06 3.72
N ILE A 495 -22.04 -0.41 3.04
CA ILE A 495 -22.59 0.34 1.90
C ILE A 495 -23.04 1.74 2.32
N ARG A 496 -23.62 1.91 3.51
CA ARG A 496 -23.97 3.23 4.06
C ARG A 496 -22.75 4.12 4.22
N GLU A 497 -21.63 3.56 4.68
CA GLU A 497 -20.39 4.31 4.79
C GLU A 497 -19.81 4.66 3.41
N VAL A 498 -19.86 3.74 2.43
CA VAL A 498 -19.48 4.03 1.03
C VAL A 498 -20.30 5.21 0.50
N ARG A 499 -21.64 5.20 0.71
CA ARG A 499 -22.52 6.32 0.33
C ARG A 499 -22.11 7.63 0.98
N HIS A 500 -21.80 7.61 2.27
CA HIS A 500 -21.33 8.79 2.99
C HIS A 500 -20.06 9.35 2.38
N GLN A 501 -19.05 8.51 2.09
CA GLN A 501 -17.79 8.96 1.53
C GLN A 501 -17.96 9.43 0.06
N ALA A 502 -18.80 8.78 -0.75
CA ALA A 502 -19.15 9.24 -2.09
C ALA A 502 -19.79 10.65 -2.07
N GLY A 503 -20.70 10.89 -1.13
CA GLY A 503 -21.28 12.22 -0.93
C GLY A 503 -20.25 13.28 -0.52
N ARG A 504 -19.29 12.92 0.30
CA ARG A 504 -18.18 13.82 0.69
C ARG A 504 -17.17 14.10 -0.45
N LEU A 505 -17.14 13.25 -1.47
CA LEU A 505 -16.38 13.47 -2.72
C LEU A 505 -17.20 14.27 -3.76
N GLY A 506 -18.47 14.59 -3.50
CA GLY A 506 -19.36 15.22 -4.46
C GLY A 506 -19.82 14.27 -5.59
N TRP A 507 -19.72 12.97 -5.40
CA TRP A 507 -20.06 11.98 -6.41
C TRP A 507 -21.54 11.57 -6.31
N GLU A 508 -22.42 12.38 -6.93
CA GLU A 508 -23.87 12.20 -6.89
C GLU A 508 -24.32 10.82 -7.40
N ARG A 509 -23.79 10.38 -8.54
CA ARG A 509 -24.10 9.06 -9.09
C ARG A 509 -23.77 7.92 -8.12
N GLY A 510 -22.60 7.99 -7.46
CA GLY A 510 -22.22 6.99 -6.45
C GLY A 510 -23.17 6.99 -5.24
N VAL A 511 -23.69 8.15 -4.85
CA VAL A 511 -24.71 8.27 -3.80
C VAL A 511 -26.03 7.63 -4.25
N GLU A 512 -26.47 7.85 -5.48
CA GLU A 512 -27.69 7.25 -6.03
C GLU A 512 -27.59 5.72 -6.11
N GLU A 513 -26.51 5.19 -6.66
CA GLU A 513 -26.26 3.74 -6.77
C GLU A 513 -26.27 3.06 -5.40
N THR A 514 -25.53 3.61 -4.43
CA THR A 514 -25.48 3.04 -3.07
C THR A 514 -26.80 3.20 -2.31
N THR A 515 -27.57 4.24 -2.58
CA THR A 515 -28.94 4.38 -2.05
C THR A 515 -29.85 3.28 -2.59
N GLY A 516 -29.77 2.98 -3.89
CA GLY A 516 -30.51 1.87 -4.49
C GLY A 516 -30.17 0.52 -3.86
N LEU A 517 -28.87 0.27 -3.59
CA LEU A 517 -28.44 -0.97 -2.91
C LEU A 517 -29.00 -1.08 -1.48
N LEU A 518 -28.98 0.00 -0.73
CA LEU A 518 -29.56 0.02 0.63
C LEU A 518 -31.07 -0.23 0.59
N SER A 519 -31.79 0.33 -0.38
CA SER A 519 -33.23 0.09 -0.56
C SER A 519 -33.55 -1.39 -0.89
N ILE A 520 -32.70 -2.06 -1.69
CA ILE A 520 -32.82 -3.51 -1.96
C ILE A 520 -32.67 -4.31 -0.66
N ILE A 521 -31.69 -3.98 0.17
CA ILE A 521 -31.45 -4.69 1.44
C ILE A 521 -32.58 -4.41 2.43
N GLU A 522 -33.07 -3.17 2.51
CA GLU A 522 -34.15 -2.77 3.43
C GLU A 522 -35.48 -3.43 3.08
N ALA A 523 -35.75 -3.61 1.79
CA ALA A 523 -36.97 -4.30 1.32
C ALA A 523 -36.87 -5.83 1.37
N ALA A 524 -35.70 -6.36 1.72
CA ALA A 524 -35.44 -7.80 1.66
C ALA A 524 -36.11 -8.59 2.78
N SER A 525 -36.67 -9.74 2.41
CA SER A 525 -37.06 -10.79 3.36
C SER A 525 -35.98 -11.87 3.37
N PHE A 526 -35.45 -12.21 4.54
CA PHE A 526 -34.46 -13.29 4.75
C PHE A 526 -35.12 -14.54 5.33
N GLU A 527 -36.35 -14.83 4.93
CA GLU A 527 -37.11 -15.97 5.45
C GLU A 527 -36.60 -17.32 4.95
N SER A 528 -35.99 -17.35 3.77
CA SER A 528 -35.42 -18.58 3.19
C SER A 528 -34.06 -18.34 2.57
N VAL A 529 -33.36 -19.43 2.30
CA VAL A 529 -32.06 -19.41 1.61
C VAL A 529 -32.22 -18.85 0.19
N GLU A 530 -33.30 -19.21 -0.49
CA GLU A 530 -33.59 -18.80 -1.86
C GLU A 530 -33.88 -17.28 -1.94
N SER A 531 -34.71 -16.74 -1.04
CA SER A 531 -34.98 -15.30 -0.98
C SER A 531 -33.70 -14.52 -0.66
N THR A 532 -32.89 -15.05 0.25
CA THR A 532 -31.58 -14.49 0.60
C THR A 532 -30.63 -14.49 -0.61
N ALA A 533 -30.57 -15.59 -1.37
CA ALA A 533 -29.70 -15.70 -2.56
C ALA A 533 -30.00 -14.60 -3.61
N VAL A 534 -31.27 -14.33 -3.85
CA VAL A 534 -31.68 -13.26 -4.79
C VAL A 534 -31.16 -11.91 -4.35
N VAL A 535 -31.32 -11.58 -3.06
CA VAL A 535 -30.84 -10.30 -2.49
C VAL A 535 -29.32 -10.20 -2.58
N LEU A 536 -28.59 -11.24 -2.14
CA LEU A 536 -27.14 -11.25 -2.16
C LEU A 536 -26.60 -11.09 -3.58
N THR A 537 -27.20 -11.76 -4.57
CA THR A 537 -26.81 -11.66 -5.99
C THR A 537 -27.01 -10.23 -6.51
N GLN A 538 -28.13 -9.60 -6.21
CA GLN A 538 -28.44 -8.23 -6.63
C GLN A 538 -27.46 -7.22 -5.99
N VAL A 539 -27.21 -7.35 -4.68
CA VAL A 539 -26.30 -6.47 -3.96
C VAL A 539 -24.86 -6.65 -4.43
N PHE A 540 -24.42 -7.89 -4.66
CA PHE A 540 -23.11 -8.18 -5.22
C PHE A 540 -22.91 -7.51 -6.58
N ALA A 541 -23.85 -7.72 -7.52
CA ALA A 541 -23.80 -7.13 -8.85
C ALA A 541 -23.80 -5.59 -8.81
N GLY A 542 -24.50 -5.00 -7.87
CA GLY A 542 -24.51 -3.56 -7.66
C GLY A 542 -23.19 -3.03 -7.09
N CYS A 543 -22.64 -3.70 -6.10
CA CYS A 543 -21.31 -3.37 -5.55
C CYS A 543 -20.20 -3.50 -6.60
N ASP A 544 -20.25 -4.53 -7.46
CA ASP A 544 -19.30 -4.73 -8.53
C ASP A 544 -19.40 -3.63 -9.61
N ARG A 545 -20.61 -3.22 -9.95
CA ARG A 545 -20.85 -2.08 -10.86
C ARG A 545 -20.29 -0.79 -10.28
N PHE A 546 -20.60 -0.50 -9.01
CA PHE A 546 -20.06 0.64 -8.29
C PHE A 546 -18.53 0.65 -8.27
N ALA A 547 -17.88 -0.51 -8.01
CA ALA A 547 -16.42 -0.63 -8.02
C ALA A 547 -15.82 -0.25 -9.38
N ARG A 548 -16.43 -0.72 -10.47
CA ARG A 548 -16.00 -0.37 -11.84
C ARG A 548 -16.20 1.11 -12.13
N ASP A 549 -17.26 1.70 -11.65
CA ASP A 549 -17.55 3.13 -11.85
C ASP A 549 -16.58 4.03 -11.08
N VAL A 550 -16.14 3.64 -9.87
CA VAL A 550 -15.04 4.34 -9.17
C VAL A 550 -13.78 4.36 -10.04
N VAL A 551 -13.39 3.20 -10.55
CA VAL A 551 -12.18 3.09 -11.40
C VAL A 551 -12.33 3.90 -12.67
N GLY A 552 -13.44 3.77 -13.37
CA GLY A 552 -13.69 4.46 -14.64
C GLY A 552 -13.83 5.97 -14.51
N SER A 553 -14.41 6.46 -13.41
CA SER A 553 -14.70 7.89 -13.24
C SER A 553 -13.54 8.69 -12.64
N TYR A 554 -12.74 8.07 -11.76
CA TYR A 554 -11.73 8.78 -10.96
C TYR A 554 -10.31 8.26 -11.09
N LEU A 555 -10.14 6.95 -11.31
CA LEU A 555 -8.83 6.30 -11.24
C LEU A 555 -8.25 5.97 -12.62
N ALA A 556 -9.10 5.81 -13.63
CA ALA A 556 -8.61 5.60 -14.99
C ALA A 556 -7.88 6.84 -15.50
N ALA A 557 -6.68 6.64 -16.06
CA ALA A 557 -5.99 7.71 -16.76
C ALA A 557 -6.92 8.25 -17.88
N PRO A 558 -7.12 9.57 -17.99
CA PRO A 558 -7.93 10.14 -19.08
C PRO A 558 -7.31 9.69 -20.41
N VAL A 559 -8.03 8.86 -21.14
CA VAL A 559 -7.65 8.46 -22.50
C VAL A 559 -7.73 9.72 -23.36
N ASP A 560 -6.61 10.13 -23.94
CA ASP A 560 -6.61 11.26 -24.86
C ASP A 560 -7.42 10.87 -26.11
N PRO A 561 -8.56 11.53 -26.40
CA PRO A 561 -9.37 11.22 -27.58
C PRO A 561 -8.57 11.33 -28.89
N ARG A 562 -7.42 12.03 -28.88
CA ARG A 562 -6.55 12.21 -30.05
C ARG A 562 -5.60 11.03 -30.29
N MET A 563 -5.47 10.09 -29.33
CA MET A 563 -4.69 8.87 -29.51
C MET A 563 -5.53 7.73 -30.13
N MET A 564 -6.87 7.88 -30.20
CA MET A 564 -7.77 6.91 -30.82
C MET A 564 -7.96 7.11 -32.33
N GLY A 565 -7.27 8.03 -32.97
CA GLY A 565 -7.43 8.35 -34.39
C GLY A 565 -6.12 8.34 -35.15
N ARG A 566 -5.34 7.27 -35.08
CA ARG A 566 -4.30 6.94 -36.07
C ARG A 566 -4.21 5.43 -36.16
N ASP A 567 -5.14 4.84 -36.90
CA ASP A 567 -4.90 3.62 -37.68
C ASP A 567 -4.35 3.98 -39.05
#